data_b5c9731b4e6f840fbc6a3009b40aae40
#
_entry.id   b5c9731b4e6f840fbc6a3009b40aae40
#
_cell.length_a   1.000
_cell.length_b   1.000
_cell.length_c   1.000
_cell.angle_alpha   90.00
_cell.angle_beta   90.00
_cell.angle_gamma   90.00
#
_symmetry.space_group_name_H-M   'P 1'
#
loop_
_entity.id
_entity.type
_entity.pdbx_description
1 polymer ?
#
loop_
_entity_poly.entity_id
_entity_poly.type
_entity_poly.pdbx_seq_one_letter_code
_entity_poly.pdbx_strand_id
1 'polypeptide(L)'
;MTNELPEIGSPARTKAILNRYRLVAKKSLGQNFLSDLNILRNIVAAGDVNDHDNVIEIGPGIGALTEQIAKRAHKVVAFEIDENLLPVLDETLMDYKNVKIINEDILKANLPAVVADEFEADRPLKLVANLPYYITTPILMGVLQSTVRFEAIVVMMQAEVAERLVAEPGTKAYGSLSVIMQYRAHVEIAFNVPRTAFIPQPNVDSAIIRLTPREALPVNPYEYKALFSFVKGCFAHRRKSLWNNLQGIFGKQPEVRERIETVLNQTGISRQLRPERLTLLNFIELTNAFHNEGLM
;
A
#
# COMPACT_ATOMS: atom_id res chain seq x y z
N MET A 1 -0.19 3.85 -43.83
CA MET A 1 0.27 3.17 -42.57
C MET A 1 0.62 4.28 -41.60
N THR A 2 -0.23 4.56 -40.65
CA THR A 2 0.06 5.49 -39.56
C THR A 2 1.22 4.90 -38.77
N ASN A 3 2.33 5.63 -38.72
CA ASN A 3 3.54 5.25 -38.02
C ASN A 3 3.28 5.51 -36.51
N GLU A 4 2.34 4.77 -35.91
CA GLU A 4 2.06 4.88 -34.48
C GLU A 4 3.30 4.38 -33.72
N LEU A 5 3.79 5.22 -32.84
CA LEU A 5 4.89 4.83 -31.98
C LEU A 5 4.46 3.64 -31.10
N PRO A 6 5.34 2.67 -30.83
CA PRO A 6 5.03 1.60 -29.90
C PRO A 6 4.62 2.16 -28.53
N GLU A 7 3.77 1.42 -27.80
CA GLU A 7 3.34 1.82 -26.44
C GLU A 7 4.55 1.99 -25.51
N ILE A 8 4.46 2.95 -24.57
CA ILE A 8 5.55 3.39 -23.69
C ILE A 8 6.17 2.21 -22.93
N GLY A 9 5.32 1.31 -22.43
CA GLY A 9 5.71 0.12 -21.66
C GLY A 9 6.28 -1.03 -22.49
N SER A 10 6.41 -0.90 -23.83
CA SER A 10 7.11 -1.91 -24.62
C SER A 10 8.62 -1.85 -24.37
N PRO A 11 9.33 -2.99 -24.33
CA PRO A 11 10.78 -3.01 -24.05
C PRO A 11 11.60 -2.12 -24.99
N ALA A 12 11.23 -2.08 -26.26
CA ALA A 12 11.90 -1.25 -27.27
C ALA A 12 11.69 0.25 -27.00
N ARG A 13 10.43 0.67 -26.72
CA ARG A 13 10.10 2.07 -26.49
C ARG A 13 10.67 2.54 -25.15
N THR A 14 10.55 1.75 -24.10
CA THR A 14 11.16 2.03 -22.80
C THR A 14 12.66 2.30 -22.94
N LYS A 15 13.42 1.40 -23.61
CA LYS A 15 14.85 1.59 -23.85
C LYS A 15 15.15 2.84 -24.67
N ALA A 16 14.36 3.11 -25.71
CA ALA A 16 14.54 4.32 -26.53
C ALA A 16 14.36 5.61 -25.72
N ILE A 17 13.33 5.67 -24.84
CA ILE A 17 13.09 6.81 -23.94
C ILE A 17 14.27 6.97 -22.97
N LEU A 18 14.68 5.90 -22.27
CA LEU A 18 15.77 5.94 -21.31
C LEU A 18 17.06 6.44 -21.95
N ASN A 19 17.38 5.99 -23.17
CA ASN A 19 18.56 6.41 -23.91
C ASN A 19 18.46 7.87 -24.38
N ARG A 20 17.32 8.27 -24.95
CA ARG A 20 17.10 9.63 -25.46
C ARG A 20 17.27 10.70 -24.40
N TYR A 21 16.68 10.46 -23.22
CA TYR A 21 16.77 11.39 -22.09
C TYR A 21 17.99 11.13 -21.19
N ARG A 22 18.86 10.17 -21.54
CA ARG A 22 20.02 9.76 -20.73
C ARG A 22 19.64 9.48 -19.28
N LEU A 23 18.47 8.86 -19.08
CA LEU A 23 17.97 8.56 -17.76
C LEU A 23 18.79 7.45 -17.10
N VAL A 24 19.31 7.77 -15.94
CA VAL A 24 19.94 6.78 -15.04
C VAL A 24 19.00 6.58 -13.87
N ALA A 25 18.55 5.33 -13.67
CA ALA A 25 17.68 4.98 -12.57
C ALA A 25 18.30 5.40 -11.24
N LYS A 26 17.63 6.27 -10.51
CA LYS A 26 18.08 6.78 -9.21
C LYS A 26 17.82 5.75 -8.14
N LYS A 27 18.86 5.10 -7.63
CA LYS A 27 18.75 4.13 -6.53
C LYS A 27 18.10 4.71 -5.27
N SER A 28 18.37 6.00 -4.98
CA SER A 28 17.75 6.73 -3.87
C SER A 28 16.25 6.90 -4.00
N LEU A 29 15.69 6.85 -5.20
CA LEU A 29 14.27 6.86 -5.49
C LEU A 29 13.70 5.47 -5.83
N GLY A 30 14.52 4.41 -5.75
CA GLY A 30 14.09 3.04 -6.02
C GLY A 30 13.57 2.81 -7.44
N GLN A 31 14.03 3.62 -8.42
CA GLN A 31 13.52 3.60 -9.79
C GLN A 31 13.83 2.27 -10.50
N ASN A 32 12.78 1.57 -10.91
CA ASN A 32 12.81 0.40 -11.77
C ASN A 32 11.63 0.52 -12.74
N PHE A 33 11.90 0.70 -14.02
CA PHE A 33 10.88 0.95 -15.03
C PHE A 33 10.30 -0.39 -15.52
N LEU A 34 9.01 -0.58 -15.32
CA LEU A 34 8.28 -1.77 -15.80
C LEU A 34 8.18 -1.69 -17.34
N SER A 35 8.62 -2.74 -18.01
CA SER A 35 8.71 -2.80 -19.47
C SER A 35 8.07 -4.08 -20.03
N ASP A 36 6.85 -4.39 -19.54
CA ASP A 36 6.02 -5.51 -20.01
C ASP A 36 4.56 -5.06 -20.12
N LEU A 37 4.05 -4.98 -21.34
CA LEU A 37 2.70 -4.49 -21.62
C LEU A 37 1.61 -5.39 -21.04
N ASN A 38 1.83 -6.71 -20.98
CA ASN A 38 0.83 -7.62 -20.41
C ASN A 38 0.70 -7.40 -18.91
N ILE A 39 1.83 -7.23 -18.22
CA ILE A 39 1.84 -6.93 -16.79
C ILE A 39 1.18 -5.58 -16.53
N LEU A 40 1.53 -4.53 -17.30
CA LEU A 40 0.92 -3.20 -17.16
C LEU A 40 -0.61 -3.24 -17.33
N ARG A 41 -1.09 -3.95 -18.34
CA ARG A 41 -2.54 -4.13 -18.59
C ARG A 41 -3.22 -4.93 -17.48
N ASN A 42 -2.54 -5.96 -16.96
CA ASN A 42 -3.06 -6.77 -15.85
C ASN A 42 -3.14 -5.96 -14.54
N ILE A 43 -2.23 -5.00 -14.31
CA ILE A 43 -2.30 -4.08 -13.16
C ILE A 43 -3.58 -3.25 -13.24
N VAL A 44 -3.86 -2.66 -14.40
CA VAL A 44 -5.08 -1.85 -14.62
C VAL A 44 -6.33 -2.70 -14.49
N ALA A 45 -6.29 -3.93 -15.01
CA ALA A 45 -7.39 -4.89 -14.90
C ALA A 45 -7.64 -5.33 -13.45
N ALA A 46 -6.57 -5.50 -12.63
CA ALA A 46 -6.71 -5.84 -11.21
C ALA A 46 -7.43 -4.74 -10.40
N GLY A 47 -7.41 -3.50 -10.89
CA GLY A 47 -8.18 -2.38 -10.34
C GLY A 47 -9.59 -2.24 -10.88
N ASP A 48 -10.02 -3.07 -11.84
CA ASP A 48 -11.28 -2.94 -12.56
C ASP A 48 -11.49 -1.52 -13.12
N VAL A 49 -10.39 -0.90 -13.60
CA VAL A 49 -10.42 0.50 -14.07
C VAL A 49 -11.21 0.61 -15.37
N ASN A 50 -12.17 1.53 -15.40
CA ASN A 50 -13.05 1.80 -16.53
C ASN A 50 -13.26 3.32 -16.74
N ASP A 51 -14.05 3.69 -17.75
CA ASP A 51 -14.27 5.07 -18.20
C ASP A 51 -15.12 5.93 -17.24
N HIS A 52 -15.62 5.36 -16.16
CA HIS A 52 -16.29 6.10 -15.08
C HIS A 52 -15.34 6.46 -13.94
N ASP A 53 -14.16 5.85 -13.90
CA ASP A 53 -13.25 5.96 -12.76
C ASP A 53 -12.30 7.15 -12.86
N ASN A 54 -12.13 7.83 -11.73
CA ASN A 54 -10.99 8.69 -11.48
C ASN A 54 -9.84 7.86 -10.88
N VAL A 55 -8.62 8.13 -11.33
CA VAL A 55 -7.46 7.37 -10.87
C VAL A 55 -6.35 8.29 -10.37
N ILE A 56 -5.82 7.98 -9.19
CA ILE A 56 -4.56 8.54 -8.71
C ILE A 56 -3.45 7.52 -9.00
N GLU A 57 -2.38 7.99 -9.63
CA GLU A 57 -1.14 7.23 -9.77
C GLU A 57 -0.04 7.86 -8.93
N ILE A 58 0.84 7.04 -8.35
CA ILE A 58 1.99 7.51 -7.59
C ILE A 58 3.25 6.96 -8.25
N GLY A 59 4.14 7.87 -8.69
CA GLY A 59 5.36 7.52 -9.38
C GLY A 59 5.14 7.02 -10.80
N PRO A 60 4.62 7.85 -11.72
CA PRO A 60 4.38 7.47 -13.11
C PRO A 60 5.65 7.09 -13.87
N GLY A 61 6.83 7.53 -13.38
CA GLY A 61 8.11 7.25 -13.99
C GLY A 61 8.21 7.83 -15.40
N ILE A 62 8.29 6.98 -16.43
CA ILE A 62 8.28 7.43 -17.85
C ILE A 62 6.88 7.41 -18.48
N GLY A 63 5.83 7.14 -17.70
CA GLY A 63 4.44 7.12 -18.14
C GLY A 63 3.93 5.76 -18.64
N ALA A 64 4.66 4.67 -18.41
CA ALA A 64 4.29 3.35 -18.95
C ALA A 64 2.98 2.80 -18.37
N LEU A 65 2.78 2.91 -17.05
CA LEU A 65 1.53 2.53 -16.40
C LEU A 65 0.46 3.59 -16.63
N THR A 66 0.83 4.87 -16.56
CA THR A 66 -0.05 6.01 -16.82
C THR A 66 -0.76 5.89 -18.16
N GLU A 67 -0.03 5.52 -19.24
CA GLU A 67 -0.59 5.27 -20.56
C GLU A 67 -1.71 4.23 -20.52
N GLN A 68 -1.50 3.10 -19.84
CA GLN A 68 -2.50 2.04 -19.77
C GLN A 68 -3.72 2.43 -18.92
N ILE A 69 -3.51 3.22 -17.85
CA ILE A 69 -4.60 3.78 -17.04
C ILE A 69 -5.38 4.79 -17.88
N ALA A 70 -4.71 5.72 -18.55
CA ALA A 70 -5.32 6.80 -19.33
C ALA A 70 -6.20 6.29 -20.49
N LYS A 71 -5.85 5.14 -21.07
CA LYS A 71 -6.66 4.47 -22.09
C LYS A 71 -8.01 3.96 -21.59
N ARG A 72 -8.20 3.88 -20.28
CA ARG A 72 -9.41 3.29 -19.68
C ARG A 72 -10.13 4.23 -18.72
N ALA A 73 -9.39 4.99 -17.94
CA ALA A 73 -9.93 5.85 -16.90
C ALA A 73 -10.57 7.12 -17.48
N HIS A 74 -11.53 7.67 -16.75
CA HIS A 74 -12.09 8.98 -17.03
C HIS A 74 -11.03 10.07 -16.88
N LYS A 75 -10.36 10.12 -15.73
CA LYS A 75 -9.30 11.09 -15.44
C LYS A 75 -8.19 10.45 -14.61
N VAL A 76 -6.95 10.84 -14.86
CA VAL A 76 -5.76 10.39 -14.13
C VAL A 76 -5.03 11.60 -13.57
N VAL A 77 -4.71 11.55 -12.28
CA VAL A 77 -3.81 12.50 -11.62
C VAL A 77 -2.61 11.72 -11.12
N ALA A 78 -1.42 12.02 -11.61
CA ALA A 78 -0.20 11.31 -11.25
C ALA A 78 0.77 12.21 -10.48
N PHE A 79 1.27 11.72 -9.34
CA PHE A 79 2.26 12.40 -8.50
C PHE A 79 3.66 11.93 -8.83
N GLU A 80 4.53 12.85 -9.24
CA GLU A 80 5.95 12.57 -9.52
C GLU A 80 6.85 13.50 -8.71
N ILE A 81 7.79 12.90 -7.97
CA ILE A 81 8.75 13.66 -7.15
C ILE A 81 10.01 14.03 -7.90
N ASP A 82 10.38 13.26 -8.95
CA ASP A 82 11.59 13.47 -9.73
C ASP A 82 11.36 14.47 -10.87
N GLU A 83 11.77 15.71 -10.66
CA GLU A 83 11.67 16.78 -11.67
C GLU A 83 12.32 16.42 -13.01
N ASN A 84 13.33 15.52 -13.02
CA ASN A 84 13.97 15.11 -14.28
C ASN A 84 13.04 14.25 -15.17
N LEU A 85 11.97 13.70 -14.60
CA LEU A 85 10.98 12.92 -15.35
C LEU A 85 9.86 13.78 -15.94
N LEU A 86 9.68 15.03 -15.49
CA LEU A 86 8.62 15.90 -15.99
C LEU A 86 8.70 16.15 -17.51
N PRO A 87 9.86 16.51 -18.09
CA PRO A 87 9.95 16.68 -19.54
C PRO A 87 9.71 15.38 -20.34
N VAL A 88 9.99 14.23 -19.69
CA VAL A 88 9.73 12.91 -20.28
C VAL A 88 8.23 12.64 -20.33
N LEU A 89 7.55 12.90 -19.20
CA LEU A 89 6.09 12.74 -19.07
C LEU A 89 5.33 13.68 -20.00
N ASP A 90 5.79 14.92 -20.13
CA ASP A 90 5.22 15.91 -21.07
C ASP A 90 5.25 15.40 -22.51
N GLU A 91 6.34 14.75 -22.93
CA GLU A 91 6.45 14.18 -24.27
C GLU A 91 5.69 12.85 -24.41
N THR A 92 5.86 11.93 -23.46
CA THR A 92 5.32 10.57 -23.58
C THR A 92 3.80 10.54 -23.45
N LEU A 93 3.21 11.46 -22.68
CA LEU A 93 1.78 11.53 -22.39
C LEU A 93 1.05 12.66 -23.12
N MET A 94 1.68 13.35 -24.07
CA MET A 94 1.13 14.52 -24.78
C MET A 94 -0.23 14.28 -25.45
N ASP A 95 -0.48 13.04 -25.87
CA ASP A 95 -1.71 12.64 -26.56
C ASP A 95 -2.86 12.31 -25.57
N TYR A 96 -2.57 12.14 -24.27
CA TYR A 96 -3.54 11.78 -23.24
C TYR A 96 -4.05 13.01 -22.50
N LYS A 97 -5.16 13.59 -22.99
CA LYS A 97 -5.74 14.84 -22.45
C LYS A 97 -6.42 14.66 -21.09
N ASN A 98 -6.68 13.42 -20.69
CA ASN A 98 -7.25 13.05 -19.40
C ASN A 98 -6.19 12.83 -18.30
N VAL A 99 -4.91 13.10 -18.56
CA VAL A 99 -3.81 12.95 -17.60
C VAL A 99 -3.35 14.32 -17.10
N LYS A 100 -3.18 14.43 -15.78
CA LYS A 100 -2.53 15.58 -15.13
C LYS A 100 -1.37 15.08 -14.27
N ILE A 101 -0.20 15.69 -14.44
CA ILE A 101 0.98 15.43 -13.61
C ILE A 101 1.08 16.51 -12.54
N ILE A 102 1.31 16.09 -11.29
CA ILE A 102 1.60 16.99 -10.15
C ILE A 102 3.00 16.66 -9.66
N ASN A 103 3.89 17.67 -9.71
CA ASN A 103 5.24 17.50 -9.17
C ASN A 103 5.24 17.77 -7.67
N GLU A 104 4.98 16.71 -6.91
CA GLU A 104 4.91 16.78 -5.45
C GLU A 104 5.20 15.40 -4.83
N ASP A 105 5.75 15.41 -3.61
CA ASP A 105 5.89 14.22 -2.77
C ASP A 105 4.52 13.83 -2.19
N ILE A 106 3.99 12.69 -2.57
CA ILE A 106 2.69 12.19 -2.09
C ILE A 106 2.60 12.11 -0.56
N LEU A 107 3.72 11.90 0.13
CA LEU A 107 3.75 11.88 1.60
C LEU A 107 3.57 13.26 2.24
N LYS A 108 3.71 14.34 1.45
CA LYS A 108 3.53 15.73 1.88
C LYS A 108 2.27 16.37 1.29
N ALA A 109 1.76 15.80 0.21
CA ALA A 109 0.60 16.30 -0.50
C ALA A 109 -0.65 16.32 0.39
N ASN A 110 -1.45 17.38 0.25
CA ASN A 110 -2.79 17.42 0.82
C ASN A 110 -3.75 16.65 -0.10
N LEU A 111 -3.71 15.32 0.00
CA LEU A 111 -4.48 14.43 -0.87
C LEU A 111 -5.99 14.75 -0.90
N PRO A 112 -6.68 15.06 0.23
CA PRO A 112 -8.08 15.48 0.20
C PRO A 112 -8.33 16.74 -0.62
N ALA A 113 -7.44 17.75 -0.54
CA ALA A 113 -7.58 18.98 -1.32
C ALA A 113 -7.39 18.70 -2.81
N VAL A 114 -6.34 17.92 -3.18
CA VAL A 114 -6.12 17.54 -4.58
C VAL A 114 -7.31 16.77 -5.15
N VAL A 115 -7.90 15.85 -4.37
CA VAL A 115 -9.08 15.11 -4.83
C VAL A 115 -10.27 16.03 -5.04
N ALA A 116 -10.50 16.99 -4.14
CA ALA A 116 -11.60 17.93 -4.27
C ALA A 116 -11.42 18.89 -5.47
N ASP A 117 -10.19 19.29 -5.78
CA ASP A 117 -9.87 20.23 -6.86
C ASP A 117 -9.86 19.56 -8.24
N GLU A 118 -9.44 18.28 -8.30
CA GLU A 118 -9.15 17.64 -9.57
C GLU A 118 -10.24 16.68 -10.04
N PHE A 119 -11.04 16.14 -9.14
CA PHE A 119 -11.96 15.07 -9.50
C PHE A 119 -13.43 15.43 -9.22
N GLU A 120 -14.30 14.86 -10.05
CA GLU A 120 -15.75 14.92 -9.85
C GLU A 120 -16.14 14.00 -8.69
N ALA A 121 -16.92 14.54 -7.72
CA ALA A 121 -17.21 13.84 -6.46
C ALA A 121 -18.13 12.61 -6.61
N ASP A 122 -18.86 12.51 -7.72
CA ASP A 122 -19.82 11.45 -8.03
C ASP A 122 -19.18 10.24 -8.74
N ARG A 123 -17.89 10.33 -9.06
CA ARG A 123 -17.16 9.25 -9.72
C ARG A 123 -16.32 8.42 -8.75
N PRO A 124 -16.26 7.09 -8.93
CA PRO A 124 -15.37 6.25 -8.15
C PRO A 124 -13.91 6.70 -8.26
N LEU A 125 -13.20 6.66 -7.14
CA LEU A 125 -11.79 6.98 -7.09
C LEU A 125 -10.98 5.72 -6.79
N LYS A 126 -9.97 5.46 -7.63
CA LYS A 126 -9.05 4.33 -7.49
C LYS A 126 -7.62 4.84 -7.37
N LEU A 127 -6.76 4.05 -6.74
CA LEU A 127 -5.32 4.29 -6.72
C LEU A 127 -4.64 3.12 -7.40
N VAL A 128 -3.81 3.41 -8.40
CA VAL A 128 -3.04 2.40 -9.13
C VAL A 128 -1.59 2.87 -9.21
N ALA A 129 -0.63 2.08 -8.69
CA ALA A 129 0.75 2.54 -8.62
C ALA A 129 1.78 1.42 -8.67
N ASN A 130 2.92 1.73 -9.31
CA ASN A 130 4.15 0.97 -9.17
C ASN A 130 5.06 1.67 -8.14
N LEU A 131 4.90 1.33 -6.86
CA LEU A 131 5.55 2.06 -5.78
C LEU A 131 7.03 1.71 -5.61
N PRO A 132 7.88 2.71 -5.29
CA PRO A 132 9.25 2.45 -4.84
C PRO A 132 9.24 1.61 -3.55
N TYR A 133 10.03 0.53 -3.50
CA TYR A 133 9.96 -0.46 -2.44
C TYR A 133 10.22 0.10 -1.03
N TYR A 134 11.10 1.11 -0.90
CA TYR A 134 11.50 1.65 0.39
C TYR A 134 10.44 2.53 1.07
N ILE A 135 9.45 3.03 0.31
CA ILE A 135 8.38 3.92 0.83
C ILE A 135 6.97 3.35 0.66
N THR A 136 6.84 2.12 0.17
CA THR A 136 5.54 1.48 -0.08
C THR A 136 4.66 1.48 1.18
N THR A 137 5.18 1.02 2.32
CA THR A 137 4.41 0.96 3.57
C THR A 137 4.00 2.36 4.08
N PRO A 138 4.89 3.37 4.17
CA PRO A 138 4.49 4.74 4.49
C PRO A 138 3.39 5.30 3.59
N ILE A 139 3.50 5.11 2.27
CA ILE A 139 2.49 5.58 1.31
C ILE A 139 1.14 4.91 1.57
N LEU A 140 1.09 3.57 1.64
CA LEU A 140 -0.15 2.84 1.91
C LEU A 140 -0.80 3.27 3.24
N MET A 141 0.02 3.46 4.27
CA MET A 141 -0.48 3.93 5.56
C MET A 141 -1.06 5.34 5.47
N GLY A 142 -0.40 6.26 4.77
CA GLY A 142 -0.89 7.62 4.54
C GLY A 142 -2.21 7.62 3.77
N VAL A 143 -2.27 6.87 2.68
CA VAL A 143 -3.48 6.75 1.84
C VAL A 143 -4.65 6.15 2.62
N LEU A 144 -4.46 5.04 3.33
CA LEU A 144 -5.51 4.38 4.11
C LEU A 144 -5.93 5.13 5.38
N GLN A 145 -5.13 6.10 5.84
CA GLN A 145 -5.46 6.97 6.97
C GLN A 145 -6.08 8.30 6.55
N SER A 146 -5.99 8.64 5.27
CA SER A 146 -6.61 9.87 4.75
C SER A 146 -8.13 9.79 4.82
N THR A 147 -8.78 10.94 4.72
CA THR A 147 -10.25 11.03 4.62
C THR A 147 -10.76 10.71 3.22
N VAL A 148 -9.86 10.54 2.25
CA VAL A 148 -10.21 10.18 0.87
C VAL A 148 -10.71 8.74 0.81
N ARG A 149 -11.85 8.53 0.18
CA ARG A 149 -12.44 7.21 -0.02
C ARG A 149 -12.01 6.65 -1.36
N PHE A 150 -11.25 5.58 -1.33
CA PHE A 150 -10.91 4.80 -2.52
C PHE A 150 -11.82 3.59 -2.63
N GLU A 151 -12.28 3.28 -3.84
CA GLU A 151 -13.01 2.03 -4.12
C GLU A 151 -12.03 0.84 -4.15
N ALA A 152 -10.88 1.04 -4.78
CA ALA A 152 -9.80 0.06 -4.83
C ALA A 152 -8.43 0.74 -4.84
N ILE A 153 -7.45 0.06 -4.26
CA ILE A 153 -6.04 0.45 -4.27
C ILE A 153 -5.25 -0.73 -4.82
N VAL A 154 -4.61 -0.54 -5.97
CA VAL A 154 -3.78 -1.57 -6.61
C VAL A 154 -2.35 -1.08 -6.67
N VAL A 155 -1.46 -1.79 -5.99
CA VAL A 155 -0.07 -1.36 -5.90
C VAL A 155 0.89 -2.53 -6.10
N MET A 156 2.01 -2.21 -6.73
CA MET A 156 3.13 -3.12 -6.82
C MET A 156 4.10 -2.91 -5.67
N MET A 157 4.61 -4.01 -5.13
CA MET A 157 5.61 -4.02 -4.07
C MET A 157 6.48 -5.27 -4.13
N GLN A 158 7.51 -5.36 -3.29
CA GLN A 158 8.28 -6.60 -3.14
C GLN A 158 7.39 -7.76 -2.72
N ALA A 159 7.59 -8.93 -3.31
CA ALA A 159 6.77 -10.12 -3.05
C ALA A 159 6.75 -10.50 -1.56
N GLU A 160 7.89 -10.45 -0.86
CA GLU A 160 7.95 -10.71 0.59
C GLU A 160 7.06 -9.74 1.40
N VAL A 161 7.02 -8.46 1.02
CA VAL A 161 6.16 -7.48 1.71
C VAL A 161 4.70 -7.77 1.44
N ALA A 162 4.34 -8.09 0.19
CA ALA A 162 2.98 -8.49 -0.19
C ALA A 162 2.50 -9.72 0.61
N GLU A 163 3.33 -10.76 0.69
CA GLU A 163 3.05 -11.96 1.50
C GLU A 163 2.77 -11.63 2.97
N ARG A 164 3.50 -10.66 3.53
CA ARG A 164 3.26 -10.20 4.91
C ARG A 164 1.95 -9.47 5.08
N LEU A 165 1.48 -8.73 4.06
CA LEU A 165 0.21 -8.01 4.12
C LEU A 165 -0.99 -8.96 4.11
N VAL A 166 -0.94 -10.03 3.31
CA VAL A 166 -2.02 -11.01 3.18
C VAL A 166 -1.93 -12.16 4.18
N ALA A 167 -0.85 -12.22 4.97
CA ALA A 167 -0.58 -13.32 5.87
C ALA A 167 -1.70 -13.54 6.88
N GLU A 168 -2.03 -14.81 7.13
CA GLU A 168 -3.02 -15.21 8.12
C GLU A 168 -2.39 -15.52 9.48
N PRO A 169 -3.16 -15.41 10.58
CA PRO A 169 -2.70 -15.78 11.90
C PRO A 169 -2.09 -17.18 11.93
N GLY A 170 -0.97 -17.31 12.63
CA GLY A 170 -0.26 -18.59 12.77
C GLY A 170 0.78 -18.88 11.70
N THR A 171 0.87 -18.06 10.67
CA THR A 171 1.90 -18.19 9.63
C THR A 171 3.18 -17.43 10.00
N LYS A 172 4.31 -17.82 9.39
CA LYS A 172 5.61 -17.16 9.62
C LYS A 172 5.63 -15.70 9.15
N ALA A 173 4.88 -15.38 8.11
CA ALA A 173 4.82 -14.04 7.52
C ALA A 173 3.94 -13.08 8.34
N TYR A 174 2.99 -13.60 9.13
CA TYR A 174 2.07 -12.80 9.92
C TYR A 174 2.77 -11.94 10.97
N GLY A 175 2.34 -10.68 11.07
CA GLY A 175 2.94 -9.71 11.98
C GLY A 175 2.11 -8.44 12.12
N SER A 176 2.68 -7.44 12.79
CA SER A 176 1.99 -6.17 13.01
C SER A 176 1.49 -5.51 11.72
N LEU A 177 2.26 -5.62 10.63
CA LEU A 177 1.87 -5.07 9.33
C LEU A 177 0.63 -5.76 8.76
N SER A 178 0.53 -7.09 8.89
CA SER A 178 -0.66 -7.87 8.50
C SER A 178 -1.91 -7.38 9.23
N VAL A 179 -1.84 -7.30 10.56
CA VAL A 179 -2.96 -6.88 11.41
C VAL A 179 -3.42 -5.47 11.04
N ILE A 180 -2.48 -4.53 10.90
CA ILE A 180 -2.78 -3.12 10.67
C ILE A 180 -3.39 -2.89 9.29
N MET A 181 -2.87 -3.56 8.25
CA MET A 181 -3.43 -3.44 6.90
C MET A 181 -4.80 -4.10 6.80
N GLN A 182 -4.95 -5.30 7.38
CA GLN A 182 -6.23 -6.02 7.40
C GLN A 182 -7.30 -5.34 8.27
N TYR A 183 -6.91 -4.49 9.21
CA TYR A 183 -7.84 -3.59 9.89
C TYR A 183 -8.46 -2.58 8.92
N ARG A 184 -7.70 -2.04 7.98
CA ARG A 184 -8.11 -0.98 7.07
C ARG A 184 -8.75 -1.47 5.79
N ALA A 185 -8.33 -2.63 5.29
CA ALA A 185 -8.73 -3.15 3.99
C ALA A 185 -8.77 -4.68 3.96
N HIS A 186 -9.53 -5.22 3.04
CA HIS A 186 -9.28 -6.57 2.53
C HIS A 186 -8.07 -6.50 1.61
N VAL A 187 -7.12 -7.41 1.81
CA VAL A 187 -5.85 -7.43 1.06
C VAL A 187 -5.69 -8.77 0.38
N GLU A 188 -5.41 -8.75 -0.91
CA GLU A 188 -5.15 -9.94 -1.71
C GLU A 188 -3.97 -9.74 -2.66
N ILE A 189 -3.25 -10.81 -2.98
CA ILE A 189 -2.26 -10.82 -4.05
C ILE A 189 -2.99 -11.12 -5.35
N ALA A 190 -3.03 -10.14 -6.26
CA ALA A 190 -3.63 -10.33 -7.56
C ALA A 190 -2.77 -11.24 -8.45
N PHE A 191 -1.45 -10.97 -8.52
CA PHE A 191 -0.48 -11.80 -9.23
C PHE A 191 0.97 -11.41 -8.90
N ASN A 192 1.90 -12.30 -9.23
CA ASN A 192 3.33 -12.05 -9.07
C ASN A 192 3.96 -11.46 -10.33
N VAL A 193 4.98 -10.63 -10.16
CA VAL A 193 5.71 -9.96 -11.23
C VAL A 193 7.19 -10.33 -11.14
N PRO A 194 7.75 -11.02 -12.15
CA PRO A 194 9.15 -11.37 -12.12
C PRO A 194 10.05 -10.14 -12.29
N ARG A 195 11.17 -10.13 -11.60
CA ARG A 195 12.16 -9.05 -11.69
C ARG A 195 12.68 -8.78 -13.11
N THR A 196 12.58 -9.75 -14.00
CA THR A 196 12.97 -9.64 -15.42
C THR A 196 12.10 -8.68 -16.22
N ALA A 197 10.93 -8.30 -15.69
CA ALA A 197 10.02 -7.34 -16.32
C ALA A 197 10.47 -5.87 -16.20
N PHE A 198 11.56 -5.60 -15.50
CA PHE A 198 12.01 -4.24 -15.18
C PHE A 198 13.36 -3.86 -15.83
N ILE A 199 13.53 -2.58 -16.08
CA ILE A 199 14.78 -1.96 -16.51
C ILE A 199 15.09 -0.76 -15.57
N PRO A 200 16.21 -0.79 -14.78
CA PRO A 200 17.04 -1.96 -14.52
C PRO A 200 16.29 -3.03 -13.74
N GLN A 201 16.80 -4.26 -13.79
CA GLN A 201 16.22 -5.39 -13.06
C GLN A 201 16.48 -5.23 -11.55
N PRO A 202 15.44 -5.29 -10.69
CA PRO A 202 15.62 -5.31 -9.23
C PRO A 202 16.18 -6.64 -8.73
N ASN A 203 16.60 -6.67 -7.46
CA ASN A 203 17.18 -7.88 -6.86
C ASN A 203 16.14 -8.95 -6.48
N VAL A 204 14.87 -8.57 -6.35
CA VAL A 204 13.77 -9.41 -5.85
C VAL A 204 12.58 -9.33 -6.79
N ASP A 205 11.75 -10.35 -6.78
CA ASP A 205 10.48 -10.34 -7.49
C ASP A 205 9.47 -9.44 -6.76
N SER A 206 8.47 -9.00 -7.49
CA SER A 206 7.38 -8.17 -7.02
C SER A 206 6.06 -8.93 -7.00
N ALA A 207 5.07 -8.35 -6.36
CA ALA A 207 3.68 -8.77 -6.46
C ALA A 207 2.78 -7.55 -6.59
N ILE A 208 1.68 -7.72 -7.30
CA ILE A 208 0.57 -6.77 -7.33
C ILE A 208 -0.39 -7.17 -6.22
N ILE A 209 -0.68 -6.23 -5.34
CA ILE A 209 -1.73 -6.39 -4.35
C ILE A 209 -2.92 -5.50 -4.70
N ARG A 210 -4.11 -6.00 -4.38
CA ARG A 210 -5.34 -5.24 -4.36
C ARG A 210 -5.79 -5.08 -2.92
N LEU A 211 -6.07 -3.85 -2.52
CA LEU A 211 -6.68 -3.53 -1.25
C LEU A 211 -8.08 -2.95 -1.53
N THR A 212 -9.09 -3.56 -0.91
CA THR A 212 -10.44 -3.01 -0.90
C THR A 212 -10.69 -2.45 0.50
N PRO A 213 -10.78 -1.11 0.66
CA PRO A 213 -11.01 -0.50 1.96
C PRO A 213 -12.25 -1.07 2.63
N ARG A 214 -12.19 -1.30 3.95
CA ARG A 214 -13.32 -1.82 4.72
C ARG A 214 -14.26 -0.68 5.08
N GLU A 215 -15.55 -0.91 4.94
CA GLU A 215 -16.58 0.01 5.40
C GLU A 215 -16.73 -0.03 6.92
N ALA A 216 -16.72 -1.22 7.50
CA ALA A 216 -16.86 -1.44 8.93
C ALA A 216 -16.22 -2.77 9.38
N LEU A 217 -15.94 -2.86 10.65
CA LEU A 217 -15.61 -4.10 11.35
C LEU A 217 -16.74 -4.46 12.33
N PRO A 218 -16.91 -5.74 12.68
CA PRO A 218 -17.89 -6.17 13.69
C PRO A 218 -17.71 -5.49 15.06
N VAL A 219 -16.46 -5.20 15.41
CA VAL A 219 -16.06 -4.49 16.63
C VAL A 219 -14.99 -3.46 16.27
N ASN A 220 -15.14 -2.25 16.78
CA ASN A 220 -14.15 -1.19 16.61
C ASN A 220 -13.28 -1.05 17.87
N PRO A 221 -12.01 -0.70 17.72
CA PRO A 221 -11.18 -0.30 18.84
C PRO A 221 -11.69 1.04 19.39
N TYR A 222 -11.52 1.26 20.70
CA TYR A 222 -11.87 2.55 21.32
C TYR A 222 -11.07 3.72 20.69
N GLU A 223 -9.84 3.46 20.26
CA GLU A 223 -8.99 4.41 19.53
C GLU A 223 -8.07 3.65 18.57
N TYR A 224 -8.00 4.11 17.32
CA TYR A 224 -7.14 3.50 16.29
C TYR A 224 -5.64 3.56 16.65
N LYS A 225 -5.18 4.72 17.16
CA LYS A 225 -3.76 4.88 17.53
C LYS A 225 -3.34 3.93 18.65
N ALA A 226 -4.25 3.68 19.58
CA ALA A 226 -4.03 2.73 20.67
C ALA A 226 -3.91 1.30 20.15
N LEU A 227 -4.84 0.85 19.28
CA LEU A 227 -4.74 -0.46 18.62
C LEU A 227 -3.40 -0.60 17.89
N PHE A 228 -3.02 0.41 17.11
CA PHE A 228 -1.78 0.39 16.33
C PHE A 228 -0.54 0.23 17.20
N SER A 229 -0.46 1.00 18.30
CA SER A 229 0.64 0.95 19.26
C SER A 229 0.68 -0.38 20.01
N PHE A 230 -0.48 -0.88 20.43
CA PHE A 230 -0.63 -2.16 21.10
C PHE A 230 -0.17 -3.32 20.23
N VAL A 231 -0.65 -3.39 18.98
CA VAL A 231 -0.23 -4.41 18.01
C VAL A 231 1.28 -4.38 17.82
N LYS A 232 1.88 -3.21 17.59
CA LYS A 232 3.34 -3.09 17.47
C LYS A 232 4.07 -3.59 18.71
N GLY A 233 3.60 -3.24 19.90
CA GLY A 233 4.17 -3.69 21.17
C GLY A 233 4.08 -5.21 21.33
N CYS A 234 2.95 -5.82 20.96
CA CYS A 234 2.79 -7.26 21.01
C CYS A 234 3.79 -8.01 20.11
N PHE A 235 4.16 -7.45 18.97
CA PHE A 235 5.13 -8.03 18.03
C PHE A 235 6.59 -7.60 18.29
N ALA A 236 6.88 -6.84 19.34
CA ALA A 236 8.24 -6.38 19.64
C ALA A 236 9.23 -7.54 19.82
N HIS A 237 8.77 -8.64 20.43
CA HIS A 237 9.57 -9.84 20.65
C HIS A 237 8.86 -11.08 20.13
N ARG A 238 8.94 -11.36 18.83
CA ARG A 238 8.23 -12.46 18.13
C ARG A 238 8.40 -13.84 18.78
N ARG A 239 9.59 -14.14 19.35
CA ARG A 239 9.89 -15.43 20.00
C ARG A 239 9.33 -15.57 21.42
N LYS A 240 8.80 -14.50 22.01
CA LYS A 240 8.23 -14.50 23.36
C LYS A 240 6.71 -14.71 23.33
N SER A 241 6.16 -15.23 24.45
CA SER A 241 4.73 -15.34 24.65
C SER A 241 4.05 -13.98 24.71
N LEU A 242 2.72 -13.97 24.53
CA LEU A 242 1.90 -12.77 24.71
C LEU A 242 2.13 -12.14 26.07
N TRP A 243 2.14 -12.94 27.14
CA TRP A 243 2.44 -12.49 28.52
C TRP A 243 3.71 -11.65 28.62
N ASN A 244 4.81 -12.13 28.01
CA ASN A 244 6.08 -11.42 28.09
C ASN A 244 6.05 -10.09 27.32
N ASN A 245 5.35 -10.04 26.18
CA ASN A 245 5.21 -8.81 25.41
C ASN A 245 4.31 -7.82 26.15
N LEU A 246 3.20 -8.26 26.77
CA LEU A 246 2.31 -7.42 27.57
C LEU A 246 3.03 -6.78 28.76
N GLN A 247 3.89 -7.54 29.47
CA GLN A 247 4.74 -6.97 30.51
C GLN A 247 5.77 -5.96 29.98
N GLY A 248 6.19 -6.12 28.73
CA GLY A 248 7.04 -5.14 28.04
C GLY A 248 6.30 -3.84 27.70
N ILE A 249 4.99 -3.91 27.45
CA ILE A 249 4.14 -2.76 27.13
C ILE A 249 3.73 -2.01 28.40
N PHE A 250 3.19 -2.74 29.38
CA PHE A 250 2.50 -2.15 30.54
C PHE A 250 3.35 -2.09 31.80
N GLY A 251 4.38 -2.93 31.92
CA GLY A 251 5.22 -3.02 33.12
C GLY A 251 5.16 -4.39 33.78
N LYS A 252 6.00 -4.55 34.84
CA LYS A 252 6.19 -5.83 35.55
C LYS A 252 5.78 -5.79 37.03
N GLN A 253 5.23 -4.67 37.49
CA GLN A 253 4.78 -4.47 38.87
C GLN A 253 3.66 -5.49 39.16
N PRO A 254 3.56 -5.97 40.43
CA PRO A 254 2.55 -6.97 40.80
C PRO A 254 1.11 -6.57 40.41
N GLU A 255 0.72 -5.34 40.67
CA GLU A 255 -0.60 -4.77 40.41
C GLU A 255 -0.90 -4.74 38.91
N VAL A 256 0.11 -4.41 38.09
CA VAL A 256 -0.03 -4.41 36.62
C VAL A 256 -0.19 -5.83 36.09
N ARG A 257 0.57 -6.79 36.64
CA ARG A 257 0.44 -8.20 36.25
C ARG A 257 -0.92 -8.80 36.55
N GLU A 258 -1.48 -8.47 37.73
CA GLU A 258 -2.81 -8.88 38.13
C GLU A 258 -3.89 -8.36 37.15
N ARG A 259 -3.78 -7.07 36.77
CA ARG A 259 -4.68 -6.46 35.78
C ARG A 259 -4.53 -7.09 34.37
N ILE A 260 -3.28 -7.38 33.94
CA ILE A 260 -3.05 -8.11 32.68
C ILE A 260 -3.72 -9.49 32.75
N GLU A 261 -3.60 -10.21 33.86
CA GLU A 261 -4.18 -11.54 34.02
C GLU A 261 -5.71 -11.48 34.02
N THR A 262 -6.30 -10.48 34.68
CA THR A 262 -7.74 -10.20 34.63
C THR A 262 -8.26 -10.05 33.21
N VAL A 263 -7.61 -9.20 32.39
CA VAL A 263 -7.99 -8.98 30.99
C VAL A 263 -7.87 -10.27 30.16
N LEU A 264 -6.79 -11.04 30.33
CA LEU A 264 -6.61 -12.29 29.60
C LEU A 264 -7.67 -13.33 29.97
N ASN A 265 -8.05 -13.40 31.25
CA ASN A 265 -9.11 -14.29 31.72
C ASN A 265 -10.49 -13.86 31.17
N GLN A 266 -10.81 -12.57 31.17
CA GLN A 266 -12.04 -12.02 30.60
C GLN A 266 -12.20 -12.30 29.10
N THR A 267 -11.12 -12.17 28.35
CA THR A 267 -11.10 -12.40 26.90
C THR A 267 -10.90 -13.87 26.50
N GLY A 268 -10.62 -14.76 27.46
CA GLY A 268 -10.34 -16.16 27.20
C GLY A 268 -9.05 -16.43 26.43
N ILE A 269 -8.16 -15.43 26.33
CA ILE A 269 -6.93 -15.52 25.56
C ILE A 269 -5.79 -16.02 26.45
N SER A 270 -5.22 -17.18 26.06
CA SER A 270 -4.13 -17.78 26.83
C SER A 270 -2.87 -16.90 26.84
N ARG A 271 -2.32 -16.66 28.01
CA ARG A 271 -1.06 -15.92 28.19
C ARG A 271 0.15 -16.58 27.56
N GLN A 272 0.07 -17.90 27.27
CA GLN A 272 1.16 -18.67 26.67
C GLN A 272 1.19 -18.54 25.14
N LEU A 273 0.08 -18.10 24.51
CA LEU A 273 0.04 -17.88 23.06
C LEU A 273 1.13 -16.89 22.65
N ARG A 274 1.60 -17.04 21.40
CA ARG A 274 2.41 -16.02 20.77
C ARG A 274 1.50 -15.03 20.03
N PRO A 275 1.86 -13.73 19.93
CA PRO A 275 1.05 -12.73 19.24
C PRO A 275 0.68 -13.11 17.81
N GLU A 276 1.53 -13.88 17.13
CA GLU A 276 1.27 -14.36 15.76
C GLU A 276 0.07 -15.32 15.64
N ARG A 277 -0.47 -15.82 16.76
CA ARG A 277 -1.66 -16.67 16.78
C ARG A 277 -2.96 -15.89 16.96
N LEU A 278 -2.87 -14.61 17.29
CA LEU A 278 -4.03 -13.75 17.51
C LEU A 278 -4.59 -13.23 16.19
N THR A 279 -5.91 -13.27 16.06
CA THR A 279 -6.62 -12.65 14.94
C THR A 279 -6.70 -11.14 15.11
N LEU A 280 -7.07 -10.41 14.06
CA LEU A 280 -7.37 -8.98 14.13
C LEU A 280 -8.42 -8.68 15.23
N LEU A 281 -9.49 -9.48 15.30
CA LEU A 281 -10.54 -9.27 16.29
C LEU A 281 -10.02 -9.47 17.72
N ASN A 282 -9.15 -10.46 17.96
CA ASN A 282 -8.52 -10.63 19.27
C ASN A 282 -7.68 -9.41 19.66
N PHE A 283 -6.96 -8.79 18.74
CA PHE A 283 -6.21 -7.56 19.02
C PHE A 283 -7.13 -6.39 19.37
N ILE A 284 -8.26 -6.24 18.69
CA ILE A 284 -9.23 -5.18 18.99
C ILE A 284 -9.87 -5.44 20.37
N GLU A 285 -10.29 -6.66 20.64
CA GLU A 285 -10.87 -7.06 21.91
C GLU A 285 -9.91 -6.81 23.08
N LEU A 286 -8.66 -7.24 22.96
CA LEU A 286 -7.63 -6.98 23.97
C LEU A 286 -7.39 -5.47 24.16
N THR A 287 -7.32 -4.70 23.07
CA THR A 287 -7.13 -3.25 23.15
C THR A 287 -8.24 -2.59 23.96
N ASN A 288 -9.50 -2.95 23.67
CA ASN A 288 -10.67 -2.42 24.38
C ASN A 288 -10.69 -2.87 25.85
N ALA A 289 -10.40 -4.14 26.12
CA ALA A 289 -10.37 -4.68 27.47
C ALA A 289 -9.26 -4.03 28.33
N PHE A 290 -8.05 -3.81 27.77
CA PHE A 290 -6.98 -3.10 28.48
C PHE A 290 -7.30 -1.63 28.73
N HIS A 291 -8.02 -0.97 27.82
CA HIS A 291 -8.54 0.37 28.04
C HIS A 291 -9.53 0.41 29.22
N ASN A 292 -10.52 -0.49 29.22
CA ASN A 292 -11.53 -0.57 30.27
C ASN A 292 -10.91 -0.88 31.64
N GLU A 293 -9.81 -1.64 31.66
CA GLU A 293 -9.04 -1.92 32.87
C GLU A 293 -8.13 -0.77 33.29
N GLY A 294 -8.05 0.31 32.49
CA GLY A 294 -7.24 1.49 32.75
C GLY A 294 -5.73 1.29 32.62
N LEU A 295 -5.31 0.35 31.75
CA LEU A 295 -3.92 0.13 31.39
C LEU A 295 -3.52 0.86 30.09
N MET A 296 -4.49 1.37 29.33
CA MET A 296 -4.29 2.12 28.10
C MET A 296 -5.02 3.46 28.15
#